data_af160024f8ab517bb7b05c115d15860a
#
_entry.id   af160024f8ab517bb7b05c115d15860a
#
_cell.length_a   1.000
_cell.length_b   1.000
_cell.length_c   1.000
_cell.angle_alpha   90.00
_cell.angle_beta   90.00
_cell.angle_gamma   90.00
#
_symmetry.space_group_name_H-M   'P 1'
#
loop_
_entity.id
_entity.type
_entity.pdbx_description
1 polymer ?
#
loop_
_entity_poly.entity_id
_entity_poly.type
_entity_poly.pdbx_seq_one_letter_code
_entity_poly.pdbx_strand_id
1 'polypeptide(L)'
;MVAVTMRFTTVRALLCTLTALALLAPLPAAALELDSVSKAAAGYTVGDPKLESMYRAALLHNGQQITLASDGTTYVKTGDIPAEWLRDASVQVRPYLFFAKTDPQIASLLRGTIARMGKYLQADPYANAFTLDYRVWERKFELDSLDYPISLAWTYWKQTGDASIFTGDLSLGFDSALATMEKEQDHPRNSQYTHKEMVLGGKGKPVAYTGMIWSGFRPSDDACGFNFPIPSEMMTVVALGQLEEIERDVYHNVIKAQRAKSLRNEVQNGIQTYGVIFTPNYGYIYAYEVDGLGNANLMDDANVPSLLSAPYIGYTKSSSFVYRNTRKFLLSKDNPTYYVGKYARGIGSPHTSDNMVWPIAMLMQGFTASSDAERKDVLGQLLASDPGDHLLHESFNPDDPTKFTRTDFGWPNALFSEFVMTEFEGVPPLPTGSTTDLDFRGD
;
A
#
# COMPACT_ATOMS: atom_id res chain seq x y z
N MET A 1 -57.86 -63.97 50.95
CA MET A 1 -58.40 -63.04 49.94
C MET A 1 -57.96 -61.65 50.28
N VAL A 2 -56.89 -61.19 49.58
CA VAL A 2 -56.27 -59.86 49.81
C VAL A 2 -56.58 -59.02 48.58
N ALA A 3 -57.30 -57.93 48.73
CA ALA A 3 -57.59 -57.00 47.64
C ALA A 3 -56.47 -56.04 47.49
N VAL A 4 -55.85 -55.94 46.23
CA VAL A 4 -54.86 -55.01 45.87
C VAL A 4 -55.48 -53.84 45.17
N THR A 5 -55.37 -52.65 45.77
CA THR A 5 -55.90 -51.37 45.24
C THR A 5 -54.80 -50.76 44.35
N MET A 6 -55.04 -50.61 43.04
CA MET A 6 -54.19 -49.88 42.12
C MET A 6 -54.48 -48.36 42.24
N ARG A 7 -53.42 -47.59 42.51
CA ARG A 7 -53.38 -46.10 42.39
C ARG A 7 -52.89 -45.70 40.99
N PHE A 8 -53.74 -44.98 40.29
CA PHE A 8 -53.34 -44.31 39.03
C PHE A 8 -52.56 -43.01 39.30
N THR A 9 -51.31 -42.95 38.84
CA THR A 9 -50.52 -41.73 38.87
C THR A 9 -50.64 -41.01 37.54
N THR A 10 -51.16 -39.80 37.57
CA THR A 10 -51.32 -38.91 36.41
C THR A 10 -49.98 -38.37 35.98
N VAL A 11 -49.57 -38.70 34.75
CA VAL A 11 -48.39 -38.14 34.10
C VAL A 11 -48.76 -36.79 33.46
N ARG A 12 -48.20 -35.70 34.00
CA ARG A 12 -48.31 -34.39 33.36
C ARG A 12 -47.29 -34.34 32.20
N ALA A 13 -47.80 -34.20 30.99
CA ALA A 13 -47.00 -33.91 29.80
C ALA A 13 -46.47 -32.47 29.87
N LEU A 14 -45.16 -32.35 29.89
CA LEU A 14 -44.45 -31.06 29.77
C LEU A 14 -44.28 -30.75 28.27
N LEU A 15 -45.05 -29.77 27.78
CA LEU A 15 -44.85 -29.23 26.42
C LEU A 15 -43.57 -28.37 26.42
N CYS A 16 -42.48 -28.87 25.86
CA CYS A 16 -41.32 -28.06 25.51
C CYS A 16 -41.60 -27.33 24.20
N THR A 17 -41.87 -26.04 24.28
CA THR A 17 -41.85 -25.14 23.12
C THR A 17 -40.41 -24.91 22.71
N LEU A 18 -39.93 -25.56 21.65
CA LEU A 18 -38.70 -25.21 20.94
C LEU A 18 -38.95 -23.92 20.17
N THR A 19 -38.46 -22.79 20.72
CA THR A 19 -38.27 -21.57 19.95
C THR A 19 -37.07 -21.78 19.05
N ALA A 20 -37.30 -22.01 17.76
CA ALA A 20 -36.27 -21.99 16.73
C ALA A 20 -35.73 -20.55 16.63
N LEU A 21 -34.54 -20.33 17.17
CA LEU A 21 -33.72 -19.12 16.88
C LEU A 21 -33.28 -19.26 15.43
N ALA A 22 -33.98 -18.63 14.50
CA ALA A 22 -33.49 -18.46 13.14
C ALA A 22 -32.27 -17.55 13.22
N LEU A 23 -31.09 -18.13 13.04
CA LEU A 23 -29.88 -17.39 12.74
C LEU A 23 -30.10 -16.67 11.39
N LEU A 24 -30.49 -15.41 11.45
CA LEU A 24 -30.48 -14.52 10.31
C LEU A 24 -29.01 -14.44 9.85
N ALA A 25 -28.68 -15.12 8.76
CA ALA A 25 -27.45 -14.87 8.05
C ALA A 25 -27.38 -13.38 7.73
N PRO A 26 -26.28 -12.68 7.97
CA PRO A 26 -26.16 -11.29 7.58
C PRO A 26 -26.42 -11.20 6.07
N LEU A 27 -27.36 -10.35 5.68
CA LEU A 27 -27.56 -9.98 4.28
C LEU A 27 -26.24 -9.46 3.75
N PRO A 28 -25.82 -9.83 2.52
CA PRO A 28 -24.65 -9.23 1.93
C PRO A 28 -24.82 -7.71 1.97
N ALA A 29 -23.85 -7.02 2.53
CA ALA A 29 -23.82 -5.56 2.51
C ALA A 29 -23.99 -5.12 1.06
N ALA A 30 -24.99 -4.29 0.78
CA ALA A 30 -25.15 -3.70 -0.54
C ALA A 30 -23.87 -2.93 -0.86
N ALA A 31 -23.34 -3.09 -2.08
CA ALA A 31 -22.18 -2.34 -2.53
C ALA A 31 -22.43 -0.84 -2.29
N LEU A 32 -21.45 -0.13 -1.74
CA LEU A 32 -21.58 1.29 -1.47
C LEU A 32 -21.67 2.04 -2.79
N GLU A 33 -22.81 2.66 -3.08
CA GLU A 33 -22.95 3.52 -4.25
C GLU A 33 -22.28 4.87 -3.96
N LEU A 34 -21.26 5.20 -4.76
CA LEU A 34 -20.53 6.45 -4.72
C LEU A 34 -20.94 7.29 -5.94
N ASP A 35 -21.96 8.14 -5.76
CA ASP A 35 -22.61 8.86 -6.86
C ASP A 35 -21.66 9.67 -7.74
N SER A 36 -20.72 10.40 -7.14
CA SER A 36 -19.74 11.22 -7.89
C SER A 36 -18.78 10.36 -8.70
N VAL A 37 -18.33 9.22 -8.14
CA VAL A 37 -17.47 8.25 -8.79
C VAL A 37 -18.20 7.57 -9.94
N SER A 38 -19.45 7.15 -9.71
CA SER A 38 -20.31 6.54 -10.73
C SER A 38 -20.58 7.49 -11.89
N LYS A 39 -20.83 8.78 -11.62
CA LYS A 39 -21.00 9.80 -12.65
C LYS A 39 -19.72 10.06 -13.43
N ALA A 40 -18.56 10.13 -12.75
CA ALA A 40 -17.28 10.29 -13.42
C ALA A 40 -16.96 9.10 -14.33
N ALA A 41 -17.16 7.87 -13.84
CA ALA A 41 -16.99 6.66 -14.62
C ALA A 41 -17.91 6.63 -15.85
N ALA A 42 -19.21 6.93 -15.68
CA ALA A 42 -20.18 6.93 -16.77
C ALA A 42 -19.92 8.04 -17.81
N GLY A 43 -19.43 9.21 -17.35
CA GLY A 43 -19.16 10.37 -18.22
C GLY A 43 -17.85 10.28 -18.99
N TYR A 44 -16.97 9.33 -18.67
CA TYR A 44 -15.68 9.19 -19.35
C TYR A 44 -15.84 8.68 -20.78
N THR A 45 -15.48 9.52 -21.75
CA THR A 45 -15.63 9.24 -23.19
C THR A 45 -14.49 9.94 -23.94
N VAL A 46 -13.56 9.16 -24.52
CA VAL A 46 -12.37 9.66 -25.23
C VAL A 46 -12.23 9.08 -26.63
N GLY A 47 -13.21 8.29 -27.08
CA GLY A 47 -13.22 7.67 -28.40
C GLY A 47 -12.38 6.40 -28.51
N ASP A 48 -11.86 5.88 -27.40
CA ASP A 48 -11.25 4.55 -27.29
C ASP A 48 -12.11 3.65 -26.39
N PRO A 49 -12.96 2.78 -26.97
CA PRO A 49 -13.89 1.97 -26.19
C PRO A 49 -13.21 1.01 -25.20
N LYS A 50 -11.98 0.59 -25.48
CA LYS A 50 -11.23 -0.30 -24.61
C LYS A 50 -10.77 0.46 -23.36
N LEU A 51 -10.14 1.62 -23.55
CA LEU A 51 -9.72 2.49 -22.45
C LEU A 51 -10.92 2.92 -21.59
N GLU A 52 -12.03 3.32 -22.22
CA GLU A 52 -13.25 3.71 -21.53
C GLU A 52 -13.81 2.60 -20.66
N SER A 53 -13.84 1.35 -21.17
CA SER A 53 -14.35 0.19 -20.43
C SER A 53 -13.45 -0.16 -19.25
N MET A 54 -12.14 -0.19 -19.45
CA MET A 54 -11.17 -0.48 -18.39
C MET A 54 -11.14 0.61 -17.32
N TYR A 55 -11.17 1.89 -17.71
CA TYR A 55 -11.20 2.99 -16.74
C TYR A 55 -12.47 2.95 -15.88
N ARG A 56 -13.64 2.74 -16.49
CA ARG A 56 -14.91 2.62 -15.77
C ARG A 56 -14.89 1.44 -14.80
N ALA A 57 -14.44 0.28 -15.26
CA ALA A 57 -14.33 -0.91 -14.42
C ALA A 57 -13.38 -0.68 -13.25
N ALA A 58 -12.18 -0.18 -13.51
CA ALA A 58 -11.15 0.09 -12.50
C ALA A 58 -11.59 1.11 -11.44
N LEU A 59 -12.21 2.23 -11.86
CA LEU A 59 -12.64 3.28 -10.95
C LEU A 59 -13.77 2.83 -10.02
N LEU A 60 -14.68 1.97 -10.52
CA LEU A 60 -15.80 1.43 -9.74
C LEU A 60 -15.42 0.23 -8.89
N HIS A 61 -14.39 -0.53 -9.29
CA HIS A 61 -13.99 -1.77 -8.65
C HIS A 61 -13.73 -1.63 -7.15
N ASN A 62 -12.95 -0.63 -6.76
CA ASN A 62 -12.54 -0.45 -5.37
C ASN A 62 -13.71 -0.08 -4.44
N GLY A 63 -14.78 0.54 -4.95
CA GLY A 63 -16.00 0.81 -4.20
C GLY A 63 -16.68 -0.46 -3.66
N GLN A 64 -16.52 -1.58 -4.36
CA GLN A 64 -17.08 -2.87 -3.96
C GLN A 64 -16.35 -3.52 -2.78
N GLN A 65 -15.12 -3.08 -2.51
CA GLN A 65 -14.30 -3.58 -1.40
C GLN A 65 -14.52 -2.82 -0.09
N ILE A 66 -15.34 -1.77 -0.11
CA ILE A 66 -15.54 -0.85 1.01
C ILE A 66 -16.73 -1.28 1.86
N THR A 67 -16.53 -1.31 3.17
CA THR A 67 -17.55 -1.56 4.17
C THR A 67 -17.54 -0.45 5.22
N LEU A 68 -18.68 0.21 5.42
CA LEU A 68 -18.87 1.15 6.52
C LEU A 68 -19.08 0.34 7.81
N ALA A 69 -18.14 0.45 8.75
CA ALA A 69 -18.19 -0.28 10.00
C ALA A 69 -19.15 0.39 11.01
N SER A 70 -19.69 -0.40 11.93
CA SER A 70 -20.65 0.09 12.96
C SER A 70 -20.06 1.11 13.92
N ASP A 71 -18.74 1.20 14.02
CA ASP A 71 -18.01 2.17 14.85
C ASP A 71 -17.72 3.50 14.14
N GLY A 72 -18.29 3.69 12.95
CA GLY A 72 -18.11 4.89 12.12
C GLY A 72 -16.82 4.93 11.31
N THR A 73 -16.01 3.87 11.35
CA THR A 73 -14.82 3.74 10.50
C THR A 73 -15.17 3.09 9.16
N THR A 74 -14.23 3.15 8.22
CA THR A 74 -14.35 2.51 6.92
C THR A 74 -13.31 1.41 6.80
N TYR A 75 -13.77 0.21 6.48
CA TYR A 75 -12.93 -0.97 6.23
C TYR A 75 -12.82 -1.18 4.71
N VAL A 76 -11.59 -1.38 4.23
CA VAL A 76 -11.29 -1.57 2.80
C VAL A 76 -10.66 -2.93 2.61
N LYS A 77 -11.44 -3.90 2.18
CA LYS A 77 -10.98 -5.27 1.96
C LYS A 77 -9.94 -5.34 0.84
N THR A 78 -8.90 -6.12 1.01
CA THR A 78 -7.88 -6.34 -0.01
C THR A 78 -8.32 -7.42 -1.01
N GLY A 79 -9.15 -7.02 -1.97
CA GLY A 79 -9.63 -7.88 -3.06
C GLY A 79 -10.29 -9.17 -2.57
N ASP A 80 -9.78 -10.32 -3.01
CA ASP A 80 -10.27 -11.67 -2.69
C ASP A 80 -9.92 -12.16 -1.27
N ILE A 81 -9.08 -11.43 -0.51
CA ILE A 81 -8.68 -11.79 0.85
C ILE A 81 -9.57 -11.04 1.86
N PRO A 82 -10.20 -11.72 2.86
CA PRO A 82 -11.08 -11.07 3.82
C PRO A 82 -10.32 -10.33 4.95
N ALA A 83 -9.34 -9.53 4.57
CA ALA A 83 -8.54 -8.70 5.45
C ALA A 83 -8.21 -7.36 4.77
N GLU A 84 -7.76 -6.41 5.56
CA GLU A 84 -7.35 -5.08 5.15
C GLU A 84 -5.86 -4.88 5.44
N TRP A 85 -5.04 -4.77 4.39
CA TRP A 85 -3.65 -4.33 4.49
C TRP A 85 -3.61 -2.80 4.55
N LEU A 86 -2.75 -2.24 5.41
CA LEU A 86 -2.62 -0.79 5.54
C LEU A 86 -2.15 -0.14 4.24
N ARG A 87 -1.23 -0.76 3.55
CA ARG A 87 -0.75 -0.38 2.22
C ARG A 87 -1.88 -0.39 1.19
N ASP A 88 -2.50 -1.57 0.99
CA ASP A 88 -3.52 -1.77 -0.03
C ASP A 88 -4.71 -0.83 0.15
N ALA A 89 -5.24 -0.74 1.37
CA ALA A 89 -6.37 0.14 1.67
C ALA A 89 -6.07 1.60 1.37
N SER A 90 -4.85 2.06 1.70
CA SER A 90 -4.41 3.43 1.39
C SER A 90 -4.40 3.71 -0.10
N VAL A 91 -3.94 2.76 -0.92
CA VAL A 91 -3.90 2.91 -2.37
C VAL A 91 -5.26 2.72 -3.01
N GLN A 92 -6.07 1.76 -2.53
CA GLN A 92 -7.40 1.48 -3.08
C GLN A 92 -8.35 2.69 -2.97
N VAL A 93 -8.21 3.52 -1.91
CA VAL A 93 -9.02 4.73 -1.75
C VAL A 93 -8.39 5.98 -2.38
N ARG A 94 -7.15 5.90 -2.85
CA ARG A 94 -6.41 7.04 -3.37
C ARG A 94 -7.09 7.77 -4.53
N PRO A 95 -7.70 7.11 -5.55
CA PRO A 95 -8.45 7.81 -6.61
C PRO A 95 -9.62 8.63 -6.09
N TYR A 96 -10.19 8.25 -4.96
CA TYR A 96 -11.33 8.96 -4.37
C TYR A 96 -10.94 10.29 -3.72
N LEU A 97 -9.66 10.50 -3.42
CA LEU A 97 -9.15 11.79 -2.94
C LEU A 97 -9.44 12.94 -3.94
N PHE A 98 -9.52 12.67 -5.23
CA PHE A 98 -9.87 13.67 -6.24
C PHE A 98 -11.31 14.22 -6.10
N PHE A 99 -12.20 13.44 -5.50
CA PHE A 99 -13.60 13.79 -5.27
C PHE A 99 -13.85 14.33 -3.85
N ALA A 100 -12.94 14.12 -2.91
CA ALA A 100 -13.14 14.39 -1.48
C ALA A 100 -13.50 15.83 -1.15
N LYS A 101 -13.02 16.79 -1.92
CA LYS A 101 -13.29 18.23 -1.70
C LYS A 101 -14.74 18.61 -2.03
N THR A 102 -15.38 17.92 -2.96
CA THR A 102 -16.69 18.25 -3.51
C THR A 102 -17.79 17.27 -3.14
N ASP A 103 -17.41 16.08 -2.66
CA ASP A 103 -18.35 15.02 -2.27
C ASP A 103 -18.21 14.70 -0.77
N PRO A 104 -19.21 15.09 0.06
CA PRO A 104 -19.19 14.79 1.50
C PRO A 104 -19.23 13.32 1.85
N GLN A 105 -19.82 12.46 0.99
CA GLN A 105 -19.85 11.01 1.21
C GLN A 105 -18.44 10.44 1.05
N ILE A 106 -17.74 10.81 -0.01
CA ILE A 106 -16.34 10.44 -0.25
C ILE A 106 -15.43 10.96 0.88
N ALA A 107 -15.60 12.22 1.28
CA ALA A 107 -14.85 12.78 2.41
C ALA A 107 -15.08 11.98 3.70
N SER A 108 -16.32 11.57 3.97
CA SER A 108 -16.66 10.75 5.14
C SER A 108 -16.02 9.36 5.09
N LEU A 109 -16.05 8.72 3.92
CA LEU A 109 -15.40 7.44 3.66
C LEU A 109 -13.88 7.51 3.98
N LEU A 110 -13.20 8.50 3.42
CA LEU A 110 -11.76 8.69 3.61
C LEU A 110 -11.41 9.00 5.07
N ARG A 111 -12.21 9.83 5.75
CA ARG A 111 -12.04 10.06 7.20
C ARG A 111 -12.18 8.77 8.00
N GLY A 112 -13.15 7.93 7.65
CA GLY A 112 -13.36 6.63 8.29
C GLY A 112 -12.17 5.68 8.06
N THR A 113 -11.61 5.64 6.85
CA THR A 113 -10.42 4.84 6.53
C THR A 113 -9.21 5.31 7.35
N ILE A 114 -8.94 6.62 7.37
CA ILE A 114 -7.81 7.20 8.14
C ILE A 114 -7.96 6.92 9.63
N ALA A 115 -9.16 7.10 10.18
CA ALA A 115 -9.42 6.82 11.59
C ALA A 115 -9.19 5.35 11.93
N ARG A 116 -9.56 4.43 11.04
CA ARG A 116 -9.34 3.00 11.18
C ARG A 116 -7.87 2.64 11.21
N MET A 117 -7.08 3.21 10.30
CA MET A 117 -5.63 3.00 10.27
C MET A 117 -4.95 3.48 11.55
N GLY A 118 -5.37 4.60 12.12
CA GLY A 118 -4.88 5.05 13.42
C GLY A 118 -5.12 4.02 14.54
N LYS A 119 -6.26 3.32 14.53
CA LYS A 119 -6.55 2.24 15.48
C LYS A 119 -5.67 1.00 15.23
N TYR A 120 -5.38 0.66 13.98
CA TYR A 120 -4.49 -0.46 13.64
C TYR A 120 -3.06 -0.21 14.15
N LEU A 121 -2.52 0.98 13.92
CA LEU A 121 -1.19 1.36 14.42
C LEU A 121 -1.09 1.33 15.95
N GLN A 122 -2.19 1.61 16.66
CA GLN A 122 -2.25 1.47 18.12
C GLN A 122 -2.35 0.01 18.57
N ALA A 123 -3.07 -0.83 17.81
CA ALA A 123 -3.31 -2.22 18.16
C ALA A 123 -2.03 -3.06 18.04
N ASP A 124 -1.34 -3.01 16.90
CA ASP A 124 -0.03 -3.65 16.69
C ASP A 124 0.70 -2.99 15.50
N PRO A 125 1.72 -2.15 15.75
CA PRO A 125 2.48 -1.48 14.69
C PRO A 125 3.40 -2.42 13.89
N TYR A 126 3.51 -3.70 14.29
CA TYR A 126 4.24 -4.72 13.55
C TYR A 126 3.32 -5.55 12.62
N ALA A 127 2.01 -5.35 12.68
CA ALA A 127 1.08 -6.03 11.82
C ALA A 127 0.83 -5.23 10.54
N ASN A 128 0.81 -5.92 9.39
CA ASN A 128 0.53 -5.34 8.09
C ASN A 128 -0.93 -5.48 7.68
N ALA A 129 -1.69 -6.43 8.26
CA ALA A 129 -3.09 -6.67 7.91
C ALA A 129 -3.99 -6.99 9.11
N PHE A 130 -5.25 -6.56 9.00
CA PHE A 130 -6.25 -6.70 10.06
C PHE A 130 -7.61 -7.14 9.50
N THR A 131 -8.41 -7.78 10.35
CA THR A 131 -9.82 -8.12 10.06
C THR A 131 -10.73 -6.92 10.36
N LEU A 132 -12.00 -7.00 9.92
CA LEU A 132 -13.01 -5.98 10.20
C LEU A 132 -13.17 -5.67 11.70
N ASP A 133 -13.00 -6.66 12.56
CA ASP A 133 -13.10 -6.57 14.01
C ASP A 133 -11.76 -6.30 14.73
N TYR A 134 -10.80 -5.70 14.03
CA TYR A 134 -9.49 -5.26 14.53
C TYR A 134 -8.55 -6.36 15.01
N ARG A 135 -8.80 -7.63 14.71
CA ARG A 135 -7.84 -8.70 14.98
C ARG A 135 -6.72 -8.66 13.95
N VAL A 136 -5.50 -8.90 14.38
CA VAL A 136 -4.37 -9.08 13.47
C VAL A 136 -4.64 -10.28 12.56
N TRP A 137 -4.64 -10.05 11.26
CA TRP A 137 -4.71 -11.08 10.23
C TRP A 137 -3.33 -11.61 9.87
N GLU A 138 -2.39 -10.68 9.63
CA GLU A 138 -1.01 -10.97 9.33
C GLU A 138 -0.08 -10.02 10.10
N ARG A 139 1.04 -10.55 10.59
CA ARG A 139 2.00 -9.81 11.41
C ARG A 139 3.39 -9.82 10.76
N LYS A 140 3.45 -9.48 9.50
CA LYS A 140 4.68 -9.21 8.77
C LYS A 140 5.05 -7.75 8.98
N PHE A 141 6.22 -7.50 9.59
CA PHE A 141 6.67 -6.13 9.80
C PHE A 141 7.25 -5.59 8.49
N GLU A 142 6.49 -4.74 7.88
CA GLU A 142 6.77 -3.98 6.67
C GLU A 142 6.84 -2.51 7.03
N LEU A 143 7.94 -1.84 6.69
CA LEU A 143 8.14 -0.44 7.05
C LEU A 143 7.10 0.47 6.40
N ASP A 144 6.74 0.20 5.15
CA ASP A 144 5.71 0.95 4.41
C ASP A 144 4.31 0.84 5.04
N SER A 145 4.01 -0.23 5.78
CA SER A 145 2.75 -0.34 6.54
C SER A 145 2.59 0.74 7.62
N LEU A 146 3.69 1.34 8.09
CA LEU A 146 3.67 2.51 8.98
C LEU A 146 3.58 3.83 8.20
N ASP A 147 4.11 3.88 6.98
CA ASP A 147 4.21 5.09 6.17
C ASP A 147 2.89 5.43 5.47
N TYR A 148 2.18 4.42 4.94
CA TYR A 148 0.96 4.61 4.18
C TYR A 148 -0.15 5.34 4.96
N PRO A 149 -0.44 5.02 6.24
CA PRO A 149 -1.42 5.75 7.04
C PRO A 149 -1.09 7.23 7.23
N ILE A 150 0.20 7.55 7.46
CA ILE A 150 0.69 8.92 7.61
C ILE A 150 0.49 9.68 6.29
N SER A 151 0.93 9.06 5.18
CA SER A 151 0.84 9.65 3.85
C SER A 151 -0.60 9.85 3.39
N LEU A 152 -1.51 8.90 3.66
CA LEU A 152 -2.92 9.04 3.32
C LEU A 152 -3.57 10.21 4.10
N ALA A 153 -3.33 10.30 5.41
CA ALA A 153 -3.86 11.37 6.24
C ALA A 153 -3.35 12.75 5.80
N TRP A 154 -2.05 12.86 5.53
CA TRP A 154 -1.43 14.08 5.05
C TRP A 154 -1.97 14.49 3.67
N THR A 155 -2.07 13.54 2.72
CA THR A 155 -2.59 13.80 1.37
C THR A 155 -4.05 14.24 1.41
N TYR A 156 -4.90 13.59 2.23
CA TYR A 156 -6.28 14.01 2.44
C TYR A 156 -6.36 15.46 2.94
N TRP A 157 -5.59 15.79 3.97
CA TRP A 157 -5.54 17.14 4.52
C TRP A 157 -5.11 18.18 3.48
N LYS A 158 -4.04 17.90 2.74
CA LYS A 158 -3.57 18.84 1.70
C LYS A 158 -4.56 19.01 0.55
N GLN A 159 -5.24 17.94 0.18
CA GLN A 159 -6.22 17.93 -0.91
C GLN A 159 -7.51 18.67 -0.52
N THR A 160 -7.97 18.52 0.71
CA THR A 160 -9.28 19.02 1.16
C THR A 160 -9.21 20.27 2.01
N GLY A 161 -8.10 20.50 2.73
CA GLY A 161 -7.98 21.49 3.79
C GLY A 161 -8.61 21.04 5.12
N ASP A 162 -9.20 19.85 5.19
CA ASP A 162 -9.88 19.33 6.38
C ASP A 162 -8.91 18.70 7.36
N ALA A 163 -8.56 19.46 8.42
CA ALA A 163 -7.70 18.99 9.51
C ALA A 163 -8.49 18.27 10.62
N SER A 164 -9.81 18.11 10.52
CA SER A 164 -10.62 17.48 11.57
C SER A 164 -10.34 15.98 11.74
N ILE A 165 -9.66 15.35 10.75
CA ILE A 165 -9.19 13.97 10.84
C ILE A 165 -8.12 13.77 11.93
N PHE A 166 -7.37 14.80 12.29
CA PHE A 166 -6.26 14.71 13.23
C PHE A 166 -6.76 14.71 14.69
N THR A 167 -7.40 13.62 15.07
CA THR A 167 -7.91 13.37 16.42
C THR A 167 -6.80 12.92 17.37
N GLY A 168 -7.10 12.88 18.69
CA GLY A 168 -6.19 12.31 19.67
C GLY A 168 -5.86 10.83 19.41
N ASP A 169 -6.84 10.04 18.93
CA ASP A 169 -6.63 8.62 18.59
C ASP A 169 -5.67 8.47 17.42
N LEU A 170 -5.80 9.30 16.38
CA LEU A 170 -4.87 9.27 15.25
C LEU A 170 -3.45 9.68 15.68
N SER A 171 -3.31 10.69 16.56
CA SER A 171 -2.02 11.08 17.16
C SER A 171 -1.37 9.92 17.89
N LEU A 172 -2.12 9.13 18.68
CA LEU A 172 -1.60 7.95 19.36
C LEU A 172 -1.14 6.86 18.38
N GLY A 173 -1.85 6.68 17.27
CA GLY A 173 -1.42 5.79 16.18
C GLY A 173 -0.09 6.23 15.56
N PHE A 174 0.07 7.51 15.28
CA PHE A 174 1.32 8.06 14.75
C PHE A 174 2.46 8.00 15.77
N ASP A 175 2.18 8.17 17.06
CA ASP A 175 3.17 7.95 18.14
C ASP A 175 3.66 6.52 18.17
N SER A 176 2.76 5.54 18.00
CA SER A 176 3.09 4.12 17.95
C SER A 176 3.98 3.82 16.73
N ALA A 177 3.65 4.37 15.56
CA ALA A 177 4.46 4.22 14.36
C ALA A 177 5.87 4.83 14.53
N LEU A 178 5.96 6.09 14.99
CA LEU A 178 7.24 6.79 15.19
C LEU A 178 8.11 6.06 16.22
N ALA A 179 7.54 5.63 17.35
CA ALA A 179 8.28 4.88 18.37
C ALA A 179 8.78 3.52 17.87
N THR A 180 8.01 2.86 16.98
CA THR A 180 8.42 1.61 16.35
C THR A 180 9.57 1.84 15.38
N MET A 181 9.49 2.86 14.54
CA MET A 181 10.56 3.25 13.63
C MET A 181 11.87 3.56 14.38
N GLU A 182 11.81 4.39 15.44
CA GLU A 182 12.99 4.71 16.27
C GLU A 182 13.60 3.44 16.92
N LYS A 183 12.75 2.52 17.36
CA LYS A 183 13.19 1.26 17.97
C LYS A 183 13.91 0.36 16.97
N GLU A 184 13.36 0.26 15.76
CA GLU A 184 13.86 -0.64 14.72
C GLU A 184 15.11 -0.10 13.99
N GLN A 185 15.57 1.13 14.27
CA GLN A 185 16.90 1.58 13.80
C GLN A 185 18.04 0.70 14.34
N ASP A 186 17.89 0.15 15.54
CA ASP A 186 18.85 -0.81 16.10
C ASP A 186 18.12 -2.10 16.51
N HIS A 187 17.56 -2.76 15.50
CA HIS A 187 16.80 -4.00 15.66
C HIS A 187 17.52 -5.06 16.52
N PRO A 188 18.82 -5.35 16.31
CA PRO A 188 19.49 -6.40 17.10
C PRO A 188 19.54 -6.12 18.61
N ARG A 189 19.56 -4.83 19.03
CA ARG A 189 19.64 -4.44 20.45
C ARG A 189 18.28 -4.18 21.06
N ASN A 190 17.35 -3.58 20.29
CA ASN A 190 16.14 -3.00 20.85
C ASN A 190 14.88 -3.83 20.57
N SER A 191 14.87 -4.64 19.49
CA SER A 191 13.67 -5.33 19.06
C SER A 191 13.55 -6.75 19.62
N GLN A 192 12.30 -7.14 19.88
CA GLN A 192 11.92 -8.53 20.19
C GLN A 192 11.13 -9.17 19.03
N TYR A 193 10.97 -8.44 17.93
CA TYR A 193 10.21 -8.94 16.78
C TYR A 193 10.91 -10.12 16.14
N THR A 194 10.14 -11.15 15.84
CA THR A 194 10.56 -12.33 15.08
C THR A 194 9.43 -12.82 14.21
N HIS A 195 9.76 -13.45 13.08
CA HIS A 195 8.76 -14.07 12.21
C HIS A 195 9.28 -15.39 11.62
N LYS A 196 8.41 -16.41 11.58
CA LYS A 196 8.75 -17.79 11.15
C LYS A 196 9.35 -17.88 9.75
N GLU A 197 9.03 -16.98 8.85
CA GLU A 197 9.52 -16.95 7.47
C GLU A 197 10.93 -16.37 7.34
N MET A 198 11.44 -15.74 8.39
CA MET A 198 12.79 -15.19 8.39
C MET A 198 13.81 -16.23 8.88
N VAL A 199 15.03 -16.10 8.38
CA VAL A 199 16.17 -16.97 8.78
C VAL A 199 16.63 -16.72 10.22
N LEU A 200 17.54 -17.53 10.71
CA LEU A 200 18.18 -17.44 12.05
C LEU A 200 17.15 -17.38 13.20
N GLY A 201 16.19 -18.31 13.15
CA GLY A 201 15.16 -18.41 14.19
C GLY A 201 14.17 -17.26 14.17
N GLY A 202 13.95 -16.70 13.00
CA GLY A 202 12.97 -15.63 12.80
C GLY A 202 13.49 -14.21 13.04
N LYS A 203 14.80 -14.03 13.20
CA LYS A 203 15.43 -12.73 13.49
C LYS A 203 15.92 -11.97 12.25
N GLY A 204 15.92 -12.60 11.09
CA GLY A 204 16.55 -12.06 9.89
C GLY A 204 18.08 -12.22 9.88
N LYS A 205 18.74 -11.72 8.85
CA LYS A 205 20.20 -11.74 8.73
C LYS A 205 20.83 -10.68 9.64
N PRO A 206 22.13 -10.83 10.00
CA PRO A 206 22.86 -9.79 10.69
C PRO A 206 22.88 -8.48 9.89
N VAL A 207 22.78 -7.35 10.58
CA VAL A 207 22.84 -6.00 10.01
C VAL A 207 23.77 -5.12 10.85
N ALA A 208 24.35 -4.09 10.21
CA ALA A 208 25.01 -3.00 10.95
C ALA A 208 23.99 -1.90 11.30
N TYR A 209 24.34 -1.05 12.27
CA TYR A 209 23.60 0.19 12.47
C TYR A 209 23.89 1.16 11.32
N THR A 210 22.86 1.62 10.64
CA THR A 210 22.96 2.47 9.45
C THR A 210 22.26 3.82 9.60
N GLY A 211 21.47 3.99 10.65
CA GLY A 211 20.51 5.08 10.79
C GLY A 211 19.20 4.84 10.04
N MET A 212 19.13 3.83 9.15
CA MET A 212 17.90 3.36 8.51
C MET A 212 17.10 2.46 9.47
N ILE A 213 15.89 2.10 9.08
CA ILE A 213 14.94 1.36 9.89
C ILE A 213 14.87 -0.09 9.39
N TRP A 214 15.16 -1.04 10.26
CA TRP A 214 15.08 -2.45 9.93
C TRP A 214 13.66 -2.86 9.56
N SER A 215 13.49 -3.57 8.44
CA SER A 215 12.23 -4.16 8.03
C SER A 215 12.37 -5.68 7.84
N GLY A 216 11.40 -6.45 8.30
CA GLY A 216 11.39 -7.89 8.12
C GLY A 216 10.96 -8.31 6.73
N PHE A 217 10.07 -7.54 6.13
CA PHE A 217 9.39 -7.86 4.89
C PHE A 217 9.40 -6.68 3.92
N ARG A 218 9.24 -6.99 2.64
CA ARG A 218 9.07 -6.08 1.52
C ARG A 218 7.61 -5.66 1.38
N PRO A 219 7.31 -4.62 0.61
CA PRO A 219 5.92 -4.28 0.24
C PRO A 219 5.16 -5.40 -0.51
N SER A 220 5.84 -6.46 -0.92
CA SER A 220 5.28 -7.67 -1.52
C SER A 220 4.90 -8.77 -0.53
N ASP A 221 5.01 -8.53 0.77
CA ASP A 221 4.86 -9.52 1.84
C ASP A 221 5.97 -10.60 1.87
N ASP A 222 7.00 -10.48 1.03
CA ASP A 222 8.16 -11.38 1.02
C ASP A 222 9.21 -10.97 2.05
N ALA A 223 9.86 -11.95 2.67
CA ALA A 223 10.95 -11.66 3.61
C ALA A 223 12.12 -10.95 2.90
N CYS A 224 12.63 -9.89 3.51
CA CYS A 224 13.79 -9.17 3.00
C CYS A 224 15.02 -10.07 2.90
N GLY A 225 15.73 -9.97 1.78
CA GLY A 225 17.03 -10.59 1.59
C GLY A 225 18.12 -9.90 2.42
N PHE A 226 18.07 -8.56 2.49
CA PHE A 226 18.79 -7.69 3.40
C PHE A 226 17.82 -6.67 4.00
N ASN A 227 17.87 -6.47 5.30
CA ASN A 227 16.77 -5.90 6.08
C ASN A 227 16.66 -4.36 6.08
N PHE A 228 17.32 -3.68 5.15
CA PHE A 228 17.07 -2.28 4.84
C PHE A 228 16.61 -2.16 3.38
N PRO A 229 15.28 -2.32 3.11
CA PRO A 229 14.70 -2.14 1.77
C PRO A 229 14.69 -0.65 1.42
N ILE A 230 15.58 -0.23 0.53
CA ILE A 230 15.78 1.19 0.19
C ILE A 230 14.52 1.89 -0.31
N PRO A 231 13.64 1.28 -1.11
CA PRO A 231 12.38 1.95 -1.49
C PRO A 231 11.48 2.27 -0.29
N SER A 232 11.37 1.36 0.68
CA SER A 232 10.59 1.61 1.91
C SER A 232 11.24 2.73 2.75
N GLU A 233 12.57 2.73 2.88
CA GLU A 233 13.29 3.81 3.53
C GLU A 233 13.06 5.17 2.85
N MET A 234 13.00 5.19 1.50
CA MET A 234 12.66 6.40 0.73
C MET A 234 11.26 6.91 1.07
N MET A 235 10.27 6.00 1.15
CA MET A 235 8.91 6.35 1.53
C MET A 235 8.86 6.87 2.97
N THR A 236 9.61 6.26 3.88
CA THR A 236 9.73 6.71 5.28
C THR A 236 10.30 8.12 5.39
N VAL A 237 11.31 8.47 4.59
CA VAL A 237 11.81 9.87 4.55
C VAL A 237 10.70 10.85 4.19
N VAL A 238 9.85 10.50 3.23
CA VAL A 238 8.69 11.33 2.85
C VAL A 238 7.65 11.37 3.96
N ALA A 239 7.24 10.22 4.48
CA ALA A 239 6.24 10.10 5.53
C ALA A 239 6.65 10.83 6.82
N LEU A 240 7.92 10.74 7.21
CA LEU A 240 8.44 11.49 8.36
C LEU A 240 8.46 13.01 8.13
N GLY A 241 8.67 13.47 6.89
CA GLY A 241 8.51 14.88 6.54
C GLY A 241 7.05 15.34 6.63
N GLN A 242 6.12 14.51 6.21
CA GLN A 242 4.69 14.74 6.34
C GLN A 242 4.25 14.74 7.82
N LEU A 243 4.78 13.80 8.61
CA LEU A 243 4.53 13.73 10.05
C LEU A 243 5.10 14.95 10.79
N GLU A 244 6.34 15.40 10.45
CA GLU A 244 6.91 16.65 10.98
C GLU A 244 5.95 17.82 10.76
N GLU A 245 5.37 17.94 9.56
CA GLU A 245 4.42 19.00 9.24
C GLU A 245 3.11 18.87 10.02
N ILE A 246 2.53 17.66 10.11
CA ILE A 246 1.31 17.39 10.89
C ILE A 246 1.53 17.76 12.37
N GLU A 247 2.63 17.30 12.96
CA GLU A 247 2.93 17.56 14.37
C GLU A 247 3.16 19.05 14.65
N ARG A 248 3.84 19.77 13.76
CA ARG A 248 4.11 21.20 13.89
C ARG A 248 2.87 22.04 13.68
N ASP A 249 2.14 21.83 12.58
CA ASP A 249 1.15 22.77 12.07
C ASP A 249 -0.29 22.43 12.52
N VAL A 250 -0.56 21.17 12.88
CA VAL A 250 -1.89 20.73 13.31
C VAL A 250 -1.93 20.42 14.80
N TYR A 251 -1.07 19.53 15.28
CA TYR A 251 -1.03 19.18 16.70
C TYR A 251 -0.26 20.20 17.56
N HIS A 252 0.49 21.11 16.93
CA HIS A 252 1.34 22.11 17.59
C HIS A 252 2.34 21.49 18.59
N ASN A 253 2.83 20.29 18.28
CA ASN A 253 3.75 19.53 19.11
C ASN A 253 5.18 19.58 18.54
N VAL A 254 5.91 20.63 18.91
CA VAL A 254 7.28 20.86 18.42
C VAL A 254 8.27 19.75 18.79
N ILE A 255 8.03 19.03 19.90
CA ILE A 255 8.90 17.94 20.36
C ILE A 255 8.76 16.75 19.40
N LYS A 256 7.53 16.33 19.08
CA LYS A 256 7.27 15.23 18.13
C LYS A 256 7.71 15.61 16.72
N ALA A 257 7.45 16.83 16.28
CA ALA A 257 7.93 17.34 15.01
C ALA A 257 9.47 17.24 14.91
N GLN A 258 10.20 17.60 15.97
CA GLN A 258 11.65 17.47 15.99
C GLN A 258 12.12 16.01 15.99
N ARG A 259 11.42 15.08 16.67
CA ARG A 259 11.73 13.64 16.63
C ARG A 259 11.58 13.10 15.20
N ALA A 260 10.45 13.36 14.54
CA ALA A 260 10.22 12.95 13.15
C ALA A 260 11.30 13.51 12.21
N LYS A 261 11.66 14.80 12.38
CA LYS A 261 12.74 15.44 11.61
C LYS A 261 14.10 14.80 11.83
N SER A 262 14.46 14.49 13.07
CA SER A 262 15.75 13.87 13.39
C SER A 262 15.85 12.49 12.77
N LEU A 263 14.83 11.65 12.96
CA LEU A 263 14.76 10.33 12.37
C LEU A 263 14.82 10.39 10.83
N ARG A 264 14.04 11.29 10.20
CA ARG A 264 14.10 11.51 8.75
C ARG A 264 15.52 11.77 8.25
N ASN A 265 16.26 12.66 8.93
CA ASN A 265 17.61 13.00 8.54
C ASN A 265 18.58 11.82 8.70
N GLU A 266 18.42 11.01 9.73
CA GLU A 266 19.25 9.81 9.94
C GLU A 266 18.97 8.77 8.86
N VAL A 267 17.71 8.47 8.54
CA VAL A 267 17.32 7.56 7.46
C VAL A 267 17.84 8.06 6.12
N GLN A 268 17.67 9.35 5.81
CA GLN A 268 18.18 9.96 4.58
C GLN A 268 19.70 9.80 4.45
N ASN A 269 20.44 10.04 5.52
CA ASN A 269 21.90 9.85 5.54
C ASN A 269 22.28 8.37 5.36
N GLY A 270 21.52 7.47 5.95
CA GLY A 270 21.66 6.02 5.76
C GLY A 270 21.49 5.59 4.30
N ILE A 271 20.41 6.05 3.64
CA ILE A 271 20.20 5.80 2.21
C ILE A 271 21.37 6.32 1.36
N GLN A 272 21.84 7.54 1.62
CA GLN A 272 22.94 8.12 0.86
C GLN A 272 24.26 7.38 1.06
N THR A 273 24.51 6.88 2.28
CA THR A 273 25.77 6.23 2.63
C THR A 273 25.82 4.77 2.19
N TYR A 274 24.72 4.05 2.33
CA TYR A 274 24.67 2.59 2.13
C TYR A 274 23.81 2.16 0.95
N GLY A 275 22.78 2.93 0.60
CA GLY A 275 21.82 2.60 -0.44
C GLY A 275 22.26 2.99 -1.86
N VAL A 276 23.27 3.88 -2.02
CA VAL A 276 23.78 4.29 -3.33
C VAL A 276 25.08 3.55 -3.61
N ILE A 277 25.12 2.81 -4.71
CA ILE A 277 26.28 2.00 -5.10
C ILE A 277 26.73 2.32 -6.52
N PHE A 278 28.02 2.15 -6.79
CA PHE A 278 28.59 2.31 -8.13
C PHE A 278 28.55 0.99 -8.89
N THR A 279 28.08 1.05 -10.13
CA THR A 279 28.10 -0.08 -11.08
C THR A 279 28.80 0.34 -12.36
N PRO A 280 29.65 -0.51 -13.00
CA PRO A 280 30.39 -0.15 -14.21
C PRO A 280 29.49 0.28 -15.38
N ASN A 281 28.30 -0.35 -15.52
CA ASN A 281 27.42 -0.15 -16.67
C ASN A 281 26.50 1.06 -16.53
N TYR A 282 26.12 1.41 -15.29
CA TYR A 282 25.09 2.41 -15.01
C TYR A 282 25.60 3.61 -14.20
N GLY A 283 26.83 3.54 -13.64
CA GLY A 283 27.32 4.52 -12.69
C GLY A 283 26.69 4.33 -11.31
N TYR A 284 26.44 5.43 -10.59
CA TYR A 284 25.76 5.38 -9.29
C TYR A 284 24.27 5.09 -9.47
N ILE A 285 23.80 4.04 -8.79
CA ILE A 285 22.39 3.61 -8.73
C ILE A 285 21.97 3.33 -7.29
N TYR A 286 20.69 3.32 -7.02
CA TYR A 286 20.14 2.80 -5.77
C TYR A 286 20.13 1.26 -5.79
N ALA A 287 20.57 0.63 -4.69
CA ALA A 287 20.30 -0.78 -4.42
C ALA A 287 18.85 -0.96 -3.95
N TYR A 288 18.30 -2.14 -4.14
CA TYR A 288 16.94 -2.46 -3.62
C TYR A 288 16.97 -2.76 -2.12
N GLU A 289 17.93 -3.55 -1.65
CA GLU A 289 18.14 -3.85 -0.25
C GLU A 289 19.62 -3.80 0.10
N VAL A 290 19.93 -3.41 1.33
CA VAL A 290 21.29 -3.44 1.90
C VAL A 290 21.25 -3.93 3.34
N ASP A 291 22.41 -4.32 3.91
CA ASP A 291 22.56 -4.75 5.30
C ASP A 291 23.48 -3.85 6.15
N GLY A 292 24.09 -2.84 5.54
CA GLY A 292 25.10 -1.99 6.18
C GLY A 292 26.45 -2.66 6.40
N LEU A 293 26.62 -3.93 6.04
CA LEU A 293 27.85 -4.72 6.15
C LEU A 293 28.59 -4.85 4.82
N GLY A 294 28.10 -4.18 3.77
CA GLY A 294 28.68 -4.18 2.44
C GLY A 294 27.96 -5.10 1.44
N ASN A 295 26.87 -5.75 1.85
CA ASN A 295 26.04 -6.52 0.93
C ASN A 295 24.89 -5.67 0.39
N ALA A 296 24.57 -5.88 -0.90
CA ALA A 296 23.50 -5.20 -1.60
C ALA A 296 22.76 -6.14 -2.55
N ASN A 297 21.45 -5.97 -2.68
CA ASN A 297 20.61 -6.64 -3.66
C ASN A 297 20.27 -5.68 -4.79
N LEU A 298 20.58 -6.05 -6.03
CA LEU A 298 20.36 -5.25 -7.23
C LEU A 298 19.20 -5.84 -8.03
N MET A 299 18.04 -5.30 -7.79
CA MET A 299 16.79 -5.63 -8.48
C MET A 299 15.80 -4.48 -8.30
N ASP A 300 14.58 -4.65 -8.76
CA ASP A 300 13.39 -3.98 -8.19
C ASP A 300 12.30 -5.02 -7.94
N ASP A 301 11.37 -4.69 -7.07
CA ASP A 301 10.13 -5.42 -6.84
C ASP A 301 8.96 -4.53 -7.28
N ALA A 302 7.97 -5.11 -7.94
CA ALA A 302 6.88 -4.37 -8.56
C ALA A 302 5.99 -3.61 -7.56
N ASN A 303 6.00 -4.01 -6.29
CA ASN A 303 5.14 -3.42 -5.26
C ASN A 303 5.65 -2.05 -4.81
N VAL A 304 4.75 -1.09 -4.64
CA VAL A 304 5.12 0.27 -4.21
C VAL A 304 5.12 0.33 -2.67
N PRO A 305 6.19 0.89 -2.06
CA PRO A 305 7.33 1.57 -2.66
C PRO A 305 8.30 0.63 -3.38
N SER A 306 8.72 1.06 -4.57
CA SER A 306 9.76 0.44 -5.40
C SER A 306 10.81 1.50 -5.77
N LEU A 307 11.98 1.08 -6.24
CA LEU A 307 12.97 2.03 -6.74
C LEU A 307 12.42 2.84 -7.93
N LEU A 308 11.65 2.19 -8.80
CA LEU A 308 11.00 2.86 -9.94
C LEU A 308 9.99 3.91 -9.48
N SER A 309 9.30 3.70 -8.36
CA SER A 309 8.29 4.59 -7.82
C SER A 309 8.85 5.81 -7.06
N ALA A 310 10.17 5.93 -6.87
CA ALA A 310 10.76 6.96 -6.03
C ALA A 310 10.31 8.41 -6.34
N PRO A 311 10.12 8.83 -7.62
CA PRO A 311 9.52 10.13 -7.91
C PRO A 311 8.02 10.21 -7.61
N TYR A 312 7.27 9.13 -7.83
CA TYR A 312 5.83 9.06 -7.58
C TYR A 312 5.51 9.22 -6.08
N ILE A 313 6.30 8.59 -5.21
CA ILE A 313 6.15 8.75 -3.75
C ILE A 313 6.70 10.09 -3.22
N GLY A 314 7.34 10.90 -4.06
CA GLY A 314 7.84 12.23 -3.69
C GLY A 314 9.26 12.25 -3.10
N TYR A 315 10.02 11.13 -3.14
CA TYR A 315 11.36 11.07 -2.58
C TYR A 315 12.40 11.81 -3.42
N THR A 316 12.31 11.73 -4.75
CA THR A 316 13.25 12.35 -5.66
C THR A 316 12.57 12.85 -6.93
N LYS A 317 13.29 13.62 -7.75
CA LYS A 317 12.79 14.03 -9.07
C LYS A 317 13.16 13.00 -10.13
N SER A 318 12.32 12.82 -11.15
CA SER A 318 12.64 11.97 -12.33
C SER A 318 13.90 12.44 -13.07
N SER A 319 14.32 13.71 -12.89
CA SER A 319 15.54 14.28 -13.46
C SER A 319 16.81 14.02 -12.64
N SER A 320 16.72 13.52 -11.40
CA SER A 320 17.87 13.22 -10.54
C SER A 320 18.84 12.25 -11.20
N PHE A 321 20.14 12.51 -11.07
CA PHE A 321 21.18 11.73 -11.74
C PHE A 321 21.17 10.25 -11.30
N VAL A 322 21.17 9.99 -9.99
CA VAL A 322 21.16 8.63 -9.46
C VAL A 322 19.87 7.90 -9.86
N TYR A 323 18.71 8.56 -9.76
CA TYR A 323 17.44 7.95 -10.17
C TYR A 323 17.41 7.60 -11.66
N ARG A 324 17.87 8.48 -12.54
CA ARG A 324 17.91 8.19 -13.99
C ARG A 324 18.79 6.99 -14.33
N ASN A 325 19.91 6.84 -13.63
CA ASN A 325 20.79 5.68 -13.77
C ASN A 325 20.11 4.42 -13.25
N THR A 326 19.48 4.50 -12.05
CA THR A 326 18.70 3.42 -11.47
C THR A 326 17.60 2.99 -12.43
N ARG A 327 16.81 3.93 -12.95
CA ARG A 327 15.71 3.63 -13.89
C ARG A 327 16.20 2.93 -15.16
N LYS A 328 17.38 3.30 -15.69
CA LYS A 328 17.99 2.60 -16.84
C LYS A 328 18.32 1.15 -16.51
N PHE A 329 18.84 0.90 -15.31
CA PHE A 329 19.10 -0.46 -14.84
C PHE A 329 17.81 -1.25 -14.69
N LEU A 330 16.81 -0.68 -14.00
CA LEU A 330 15.55 -1.35 -13.67
C LEU A 330 14.76 -1.76 -14.91
N LEU A 331 14.76 -0.94 -15.96
CA LEU A 331 14.06 -1.19 -17.24
C LEU A 331 14.97 -1.88 -18.27
N SER A 332 15.91 -2.69 -17.82
CA SER A 332 16.83 -3.47 -18.65
C SER A 332 16.87 -4.94 -18.24
N LYS A 333 17.48 -5.77 -19.05
CA LYS A 333 17.68 -7.20 -18.75
C LYS A 333 18.69 -7.47 -17.64
N ASP A 334 19.41 -6.44 -17.18
CA ASP A 334 20.30 -6.57 -16.03
C ASP A 334 19.54 -6.56 -14.69
N ASN A 335 18.28 -6.10 -14.71
CA ASN A 335 17.34 -6.32 -13.60
C ASN A 335 16.73 -7.71 -13.72
N PRO A 336 16.98 -8.61 -12.73
CA PRO A 336 16.53 -10.01 -12.81
C PRO A 336 15.00 -10.17 -12.81
N THR A 337 14.26 -9.15 -12.39
CA THR A 337 12.78 -9.15 -12.36
C THR A 337 12.16 -8.46 -13.57
N TYR A 338 12.96 -8.02 -14.56
CA TYR A 338 12.44 -7.39 -15.76
C TYR A 338 12.19 -8.40 -16.87
N TYR A 339 10.91 -8.53 -17.26
CA TYR A 339 10.45 -9.48 -18.27
C TYR A 339 9.99 -8.77 -19.54
N VAL A 340 10.15 -9.45 -20.67
CA VAL A 340 9.76 -8.96 -22.00
C VAL A 340 9.04 -10.06 -22.76
N GLY A 341 7.79 -9.80 -23.15
CA GLY A 341 6.98 -10.71 -23.94
C GLY A 341 6.30 -10.02 -25.13
N LYS A 342 5.35 -10.72 -25.70
CA LYS A 342 4.65 -10.30 -26.93
C LYS A 342 3.74 -9.09 -26.70
N TYR A 343 3.02 -9.06 -25.58
CA TYR A 343 1.98 -8.05 -25.29
C TYR A 343 2.48 -6.94 -24.38
N ALA A 344 3.45 -7.25 -23.51
CA ALA A 344 3.96 -6.30 -22.54
C ALA A 344 5.42 -6.56 -22.20
N ARG A 345 6.03 -5.58 -21.55
CA ARG A 345 7.30 -5.67 -20.83
C ARG A 345 7.21 -4.87 -19.54
N GLY A 346 7.88 -5.32 -18.51
CA GLY A 346 7.84 -4.64 -17.22
C GLY A 346 8.54 -5.42 -16.12
N ILE A 347 8.53 -4.82 -14.95
CA ILE A 347 9.07 -5.43 -13.74
C ILE A 347 8.02 -6.35 -13.13
N GLY A 348 8.44 -7.53 -12.71
CA GLY A 348 7.68 -8.46 -11.91
C GLY A 348 8.07 -8.41 -10.45
N SER A 349 7.69 -9.44 -9.71
CA SER A 349 8.02 -9.60 -8.29
C SER A 349 8.46 -11.05 -8.02
N PRO A 350 9.43 -11.28 -7.12
CA PRO A 350 9.70 -12.63 -6.60
C PRO A 350 8.51 -13.29 -5.92
N HIS A 351 7.49 -12.49 -5.53
CA HIS A 351 6.25 -12.95 -4.93
C HIS A 351 5.43 -13.87 -5.86
N THR A 352 5.53 -13.65 -7.15
CA THR A 352 4.89 -14.49 -8.17
C THR A 352 5.93 -15.29 -8.95
N SER A 353 5.48 -16.23 -9.78
CA SER A 353 6.39 -17.03 -10.61
C SER A 353 7.15 -16.18 -11.62
N ASP A 354 8.27 -16.70 -12.10
CA ASP A 354 9.05 -16.09 -13.17
C ASP A 354 8.21 -15.80 -14.43
N ASN A 355 8.65 -14.78 -15.19
CA ASN A 355 7.98 -14.30 -16.40
C ASN A 355 6.54 -13.82 -16.17
N MET A 356 6.29 -13.21 -15.00
CA MET A 356 5.05 -12.52 -14.68
C MET A 356 5.32 -11.03 -14.50
N VAL A 357 4.69 -10.18 -15.31
CA VAL A 357 4.78 -8.72 -15.21
C VAL A 357 3.66 -8.20 -14.32
N TRP A 358 3.96 -7.20 -13.51
CA TRP A 358 2.99 -6.58 -12.61
C TRP A 358 2.50 -5.24 -13.18
N PRO A 359 1.19 -5.04 -13.35
CA PRO A 359 0.63 -3.76 -13.79
C PRO A 359 1.02 -2.58 -12.89
N ILE A 360 1.22 -2.81 -11.59
CA ILE A 360 1.69 -1.78 -10.64
C ILE A 360 3.02 -1.18 -11.11
N ALA A 361 4.00 -2.02 -11.46
CA ALA A 361 5.29 -1.53 -11.95
C ALA A 361 5.20 -0.86 -13.32
N MET A 362 4.32 -1.34 -14.21
CA MET A 362 4.05 -0.67 -15.50
C MET A 362 3.46 0.72 -15.27
N LEU A 363 2.53 0.87 -14.34
CA LEU A 363 1.96 2.16 -13.95
C LEU A 363 3.02 3.09 -13.37
N MET A 364 3.93 2.59 -12.52
CA MET A 364 5.06 3.39 -12.03
C MET A 364 5.99 3.81 -13.16
N GLN A 365 6.23 2.95 -14.17
CA GLN A 365 6.95 3.35 -15.37
C GLN A 365 6.24 4.49 -16.11
N GLY A 366 4.91 4.43 -16.21
CA GLY A 366 4.09 5.46 -16.82
C GLY A 366 4.11 6.80 -16.08
N PHE A 367 3.89 6.79 -14.77
CA PHE A 367 3.95 7.99 -13.90
C PHE A 367 5.32 8.66 -13.91
N THR A 368 6.39 7.89 -14.07
CA THR A 368 7.77 8.39 -14.11
C THR A 368 8.34 8.48 -15.52
N ALA A 369 7.48 8.40 -16.53
CA ALA A 369 7.88 8.41 -17.93
C ALA A 369 8.63 9.69 -18.29
N SER A 370 9.66 9.56 -19.12
CA SER A 370 10.48 10.67 -19.59
C SER A 370 9.89 11.40 -20.81
N SER A 371 8.83 10.83 -21.41
CA SER A 371 8.16 11.38 -22.58
C SER A 371 6.71 10.90 -22.69
N ASP A 372 5.91 11.68 -23.43
CA ASP A 372 4.52 11.28 -23.76
C ASP A 372 4.47 10.01 -24.62
N ALA A 373 5.48 9.77 -25.44
CA ALA A 373 5.57 8.55 -26.24
C ALA A 373 5.73 7.31 -25.34
N GLU A 374 6.57 7.38 -24.32
CA GLU A 374 6.71 6.29 -23.35
C GLU A 374 5.41 6.08 -22.56
N ARG A 375 4.77 7.17 -22.11
CA ARG A 375 3.52 7.11 -21.35
C ARG A 375 2.40 6.43 -22.17
N LYS A 376 2.29 6.77 -23.46
CA LYS A 376 1.33 6.15 -24.38
C LYS A 376 1.66 4.69 -24.67
N ASP A 377 2.94 4.34 -24.78
CA ASP A 377 3.37 2.94 -24.96
C ASP A 377 3.00 2.09 -23.73
N VAL A 378 3.22 2.61 -22.52
CA VAL A 378 2.78 1.94 -21.28
C VAL A 378 1.26 1.76 -21.26
N LEU A 379 0.48 2.80 -21.57
CA LEU A 379 -0.97 2.68 -21.65
C LEU A 379 -1.39 1.60 -22.65
N GLY A 380 -0.80 1.59 -23.84
CA GLY A 380 -1.11 0.59 -24.87
C GLY A 380 -0.83 -0.85 -24.40
N GLN A 381 0.26 -1.07 -23.66
CA GLN A 381 0.59 -2.36 -23.07
C GLN A 381 -0.40 -2.76 -21.95
N LEU A 382 -0.81 -1.82 -21.10
CA LEU A 382 -1.83 -2.06 -20.07
C LEU A 382 -3.18 -2.44 -20.71
N LEU A 383 -3.59 -1.75 -21.77
CA LEU A 383 -4.81 -2.11 -22.51
C LEU A 383 -4.71 -3.49 -23.18
N ALA A 384 -3.53 -3.86 -23.67
CA ALA A 384 -3.27 -5.16 -24.26
C ALA A 384 -3.19 -6.30 -23.24
N SER A 385 -2.98 -5.99 -21.96
CA SER A 385 -2.91 -6.98 -20.87
C SER A 385 -4.28 -7.37 -20.28
N ASP A 386 -5.37 -6.69 -20.68
CA ASP A 386 -6.72 -7.06 -20.23
C ASP A 386 -7.14 -8.43 -20.77
N PRO A 387 -7.42 -9.41 -19.91
CA PRO A 387 -7.84 -10.75 -20.34
C PRO A 387 -9.30 -10.79 -20.88
N GLY A 388 -10.04 -9.69 -20.78
CA GLY A 388 -11.41 -9.56 -21.27
C GLY A 388 -12.46 -9.20 -20.20
N ASP A 389 -12.04 -8.98 -18.96
CA ASP A 389 -12.91 -8.55 -17.85
C ASP A 389 -12.79 -7.06 -17.51
N HIS A 390 -11.91 -6.35 -18.24
CA HIS A 390 -11.67 -4.92 -18.13
C HIS A 390 -10.99 -4.49 -16.80
N LEU A 391 -10.31 -5.42 -16.10
CA LEU A 391 -9.56 -5.17 -14.90
C LEU A 391 -8.07 -5.47 -15.08
N LEU A 392 -7.27 -4.85 -14.25
CA LEU A 392 -5.88 -5.20 -14.05
C LEU A 392 -5.75 -6.14 -12.86
N HIS A 393 -4.95 -7.20 -13.04
CA HIS A 393 -4.69 -8.21 -12.04
C HIS A 393 -3.37 -7.97 -11.31
N GLU A 394 -3.05 -8.78 -10.32
CA GLU A 394 -1.80 -8.67 -9.56
C GLU A 394 -0.59 -8.81 -10.48
N SER A 395 -0.52 -9.90 -11.24
CA SER A 395 0.49 -10.13 -12.27
C SER A 395 -0.08 -10.91 -13.45
N PHE A 396 0.57 -10.82 -14.61
CA PHE A 396 0.17 -11.55 -15.81
C PHE A 396 1.39 -11.98 -16.64
N ASN A 397 1.22 -13.05 -17.41
CA ASN A 397 2.25 -13.50 -18.36
C ASN A 397 2.30 -12.55 -19.57
N PRO A 398 3.45 -11.92 -19.88
CA PRO A 398 3.54 -10.93 -20.96
C PRO A 398 3.39 -11.50 -22.38
N ASP A 399 3.44 -12.82 -22.54
CA ASP A 399 3.16 -13.53 -23.82
C ASP A 399 1.72 -14.04 -23.92
N ASP A 400 0.99 -14.15 -22.80
CA ASP A 400 -0.38 -14.66 -22.73
C ASP A 400 -1.12 -14.03 -21.54
N PRO A 401 -1.73 -12.83 -21.69
CA PRO A 401 -2.40 -12.11 -20.60
C PRO A 401 -3.58 -12.86 -19.96
N THR A 402 -4.07 -13.93 -20.58
CA THR A 402 -5.10 -14.79 -19.96
C THR A 402 -4.56 -15.61 -18.80
N LYS A 403 -3.23 -15.66 -18.63
CA LYS A 403 -2.55 -16.27 -17.50
C LYS A 403 -2.14 -15.19 -16.52
N PHE A 404 -2.95 -14.99 -15.50
CA PHE A 404 -2.75 -13.97 -14.47
C PHE A 404 -2.94 -14.53 -13.07
N THR A 405 -2.46 -13.81 -12.07
CA THR A 405 -2.68 -14.10 -10.65
C THR A 405 -3.75 -13.17 -10.09
N ARG A 406 -4.54 -13.67 -9.13
CA ARG A 406 -5.63 -13.00 -8.41
C ARG A 406 -6.67 -12.35 -9.32
N THR A 407 -7.89 -12.86 -9.27
CA THR A 407 -9.02 -12.35 -10.06
C THR A 407 -9.59 -11.04 -9.50
N ASP A 408 -9.38 -10.78 -8.22
CA ASP A 408 -9.88 -9.58 -7.53
C ASP A 408 -8.74 -8.94 -6.74
N PHE A 409 -8.14 -7.88 -7.31
CA PHE A 409 -7.04 -7.14 -6.70
C PHE A 409 -7.21 -5.64 -6.97
N GLY A 410 -7.48 -4.86 -5.91
CA GLY A 410 -7.86 -3.45 -6.03
C GLY A 410 -6.72 -2.50 -6.35
N TRP A 411 -5.50 -2.82 -5.93
CA TRP A 411 -4.36 -1.91 -6.02
C TRP A 411 -4.02 -1.45 -7.45
N PRO A 412 -3.79 -2.35 -8.44
CA PRO A 412 -3.48 -1.90 -9.80
C PRO A 412 -4.64 -1.13 -10.45
N ASN A 413 -5.90 -1.44 -10.10
CA ASN A 413 -7.07 -0.75 -10.61
C ASN A 413 -7.19 0.68 -10.05
N ALA A 414 -6.85 0.88 -8.78
CA ALA A 414 -6.76 2.21 -8.19
C ALA A 414 -5.70 3.07 -8.88
N LEU A 415 -4.48 2.52 -9.04
CA LEU A 415 -3.39 3.22 -9.72
C LEU A 415 -3.69 3.49 -11.20
N PHE A 416 -4.38 2.59 -11.89
CA PHE A 416 -4.79 2.82 -13.28
C PHE A 416 -5.80 3.96 -13.39
N SER A 417 -6.74 4.04 -12.45
CA SER A 417 -7.69 5.16 -12.39
C SER A 417 -6.97 6.50 -12.15
N GLU A 418 -6.03 6.55 -11.19
CA GLU A 418 -5.20 7.73 -10.94
C GLU A 418 -4.37 8.09 -12.18
N PHE A 419 -3.75 7.10 -12.83
CA PHE A 419 -2.92 7.29 -14.02
C PHE A 419 -3.70 7.91 -15.19
N VAL A 420 -4.90 7.41 -15.46
CA VAL A 420 -5.75 7.98 -16.50
C VAL A 420 -6.15 9.41 -16.17
N MET A 421 -6.58 9.67 -14.93
CA MET A 421 -6.99 11.02 -14.49
C MET A 421 -5.85 12.04 -14.62
N THR A 422 -4.67 11.70 -14.15
CA THR A 422 -3.56 12.67 -14.06
C THR A 422 -2.78 12.80 -15.35
N GLU A 423 -2.51 11.71 -16.05
CA GLU A 423 -1.62 11.70 -17.19
C GLU A 423 -2.33 11.90 -18.54
N PHE A 424 -3.67 11.70 -18.59
CA PHE A 424 -4.44 11.82 -19.82
C PHE A 424 -5.60 12.82 -19.74
N GLU A 425 -6.23 12.98 -18.55
CA GLU A 425 -7.35 13.94 -18.37
C GLU A 425 -6.90 15.29 -17.82
N GLY A 426 -5.62 15.43 -17.48
CA GLY A 426 -5.06 16.69 -16.98
C GLY A 426 -5.54 17.07 -15.58
N VAL A 427 -6.04 16.11 -14.80
CA VAL A 427 -6.33 16.32 -13.38
C VAL A 427 -5.00 16.54 -12.66
N PRO A 428 -4.83 17.61 -11.87
CA PRO A 428 -3.59 17.82 -11.14
C PRO A 428 -3.26 16.63 -10.24
N PRO A 429 -1.99 16.18 -10.19
CA PRO A 429 -1.62 15.05 -9.33
C PRO A 429 -1.85 15.38 -7.86
N LEU A 430 -2.08 14.32 -7.06
CA LEU A 430 -2.20 14.46 -5.62
C LEU A 430 -0.89 14.97 -5.00
N PRO A 431 -0.95 15.77 -3.93
CA PRO A 431 0.24 16.22 -3.23
C PRO A 431 0.99 15.03 -2.63
N THR A 432 2.32 15.05 -2.68
CA THR A 432 3.18 13.96 -2.16
C THR A 432 4.09 14.41 -1.02
N GLY A 433 4.13 15.70 -0.72
CA GLY A 433 5.14 16.28 0.16
C GLY A 433 6.41 16.63 -0.62
N SER A 434 7.15 17.60 -0.12
CA SER A 434 8.42 18.00 -0.71
C SER A 434 9.54 17.50 0.18
N THR A 435 10.29 16.53 -0.29
CA THR A 435 11.68 16.50 0.11
C THR A 435 12.36 17.67 -0.60
N THR A 436 12.78 18.69 0.14
CA THR A 436 13.66 19.74 -0.38
C THR A 436 14.81 19.06 -1.14
N ASP A 437 15.07 19.52 -2.36
CA ASP A 437 16.09 19.02 -3.29
C ASP A 437 17.26 18.30 -2.59
N LEU A 438 17.13 16.97 -2.48
CA LEU A 438 18.18 16.09 -2.01
C LEU A 438 18.94 15.54 -3.23
N ASP A 439 19.25 16.45 -4.17
CA ASP A 439 20.20 16.11 -5.21
C ASP A 439 21.54 15.82 -4.54
N PHE A 440 22.01 14.60 -4.79
CA PHE A 440 23.39 14.23 -4.51
C PHE A 440 24.27 15.35 -5.10
N ARG A 441 24.82 16.22 -4.26
CA ARG A 441 25.86 17.14 -4.67
C ARG A 441 27.13 16.31 -4.86
N GLY A 442 27.19 15.67 -6.03
CA GLY A 442 28.44 15.15 -6.54
C GLY A 442 29.24 16.35 -7.03
N ASP A 443 30.02 16.95 -6.15
CA ASP A 443 31.18 17.75 -6.52
C ASP A 443 32.36 16.82 -6.77
#